data_631d0d5522ba0504e06f13d4ab184424
#
_entry.id   631d0d5522ba0504e06f13d4ab184424
#
_cell.length_a   1.000
_cell.length_b   1.000
_cell.length_c   1.000
_cell.angle_alpha   90.00
_cell.angle_beta   90.00
_cell.angle_gamma   90.00
#
_symmetry.space_group_name_H-M   'P 1'
#
loop_
_entity.id
_entity.type
_entity.pdbx_description
1 polymer ?
#
loop_
_entity_poly.entity_id
_entity_poly.type
_entity_poly.pdbx_seq_one_letter_code
_entity_poly.pdbx_strand_id
1 'polypeptide(L)'
;MALVISFIPDPAKAIAEMARVVRPGGVVATYMWDTLAGGNPLAPIEAALKFLGNPSPSRLSDAASQRDTMQALWQAAGLQSVETYVIRIPVTYSSFDEFCASNIVPIGTVGQVTSKMSADEVEQLKRRLREQLPIGPDGSITYEAFANAVKGRVPG
;
A
#
# COMPACT_ATOMS: atom_id res chain seq x y z
N MET A 1 1.04 -14.42 3.49
CA MET A 1 0.80 -13.12 4.17
C MET A 1 0.25 -12.15 3.13
N ALA A 2 -0.69 -11.27 3.46
CA ALA A 2 -1.32 -10.38 2.49
C ALA A 2 -1.50 -8.98 3.08
N LEU A 3 -0.95 -7.94 2.41
CA LEU A 3 -1.05 -6.52 2.77
C LEU A 3 -0.61 -6.17 4.21
N VAL A 4 0.39 -6.89 4.75
CA VAL A 4 0.79 -6.80 6.17
C VAL A 4 2.25 -6.46 6.37
N ILE A 5 3.17 -6.82 5.44
CA ILE A 5 4.62 -6.76 5.64
C ILE A 5 5.13 -5.38 6.08
N SER A 6 4.53 -4.29 5.59
CA SER A 6 4.91 -2.92 5.98
C SER A 6 4.57 -2.55 7.43
N PHE A 7 3.74 -3.35 8.09
CA PHE A 7 3.34 -3.14 9.49
C PHE A 7 4.13 -4.01 10.47
N ILE A 8 4.99 -4.89 9.97
CA ILE A 8 5.78 -5.81 10.79
C ILE A 8 7.08 -5.12 11.19
N PRO A 9 7.41 -5.04 12.49
CA PRO A 9 8.64 -4.42 12.95
C PRO A 9 9.92 -5.06 12.41
N ASP A 10 9.92 -6.39 12.28
CA ASP A 10 11.04 -7.18 11.76
C ASP A 10 10.54 -8.13 10.64
N PRO A 11 10.50 -7.65 9.38
CA PRO A 11 10.08 -8.47 8.25
C PRO A 11 10.96 -9.71 8.04
N ALA A 12 12.26 -9.62 8.27
CA ALA A 12 13.17 -10.75 8.06
C ALA A 12 12.84 -11.92 9.00
N LYS A 13 12.60 -11.62 10.28
CA LYS A 13 12.17 -12.62 11.26
C LYS A 13 10.82 -13.22 10.93
N ALA A 14 9.88 -12.41 10.48
CA ALA A 14 8.54 -12.89 10.09
C ALA A 14 8.60 -13.86 8.90
N ILE A 15 9.44 -13.57 7.89
CA ILE A 15 9.61 -14.44 6.72
C ILE A 15 10.31 -15.73 7.10
N ALA A 16 11.34 -15.65 7.96
CA ALA A 16 12.01 -16.84 8.50
C ALA A 16 11.02 -17.76 9.25
N GLU A 17 10.11 -17.20 10.05
CA GLU A 17 9.07 -17.97 10.73
C GLU A 17 8.04 -18.58 9.76
N MET A 18 7.66 -17.85 8.71
CA MET A 18 6.82 -18.39 7.65
C MET A 18 7.50 -19.59 6.97
N ALA A 19 8.80 -19.47 6.65
CA ALA A 19 9.56 -20.55 6.05
C ALA A 19 9.67 -21.75 6.99
N ARG A 20 9.89 -21.52 8.30
CA ARG A 20 10.02 -22.58 9.31
C ARG A 20 8.77 -23.44 9.46
N VAL A 21 7.58 -22.86 9.37
CA VAL A 21 6.30 -23.57 9.58
C VAL A 21 5.73 -24.21 8.32
N VAL A 22 6.28 -23.87 7.17
CA VAL A 22 5.85 -24.45 5.89
C VAL A 22 6.67 -25.72 5.61
N ARG A 23 6.00 -26.81 5.23
CA ARG A 23 6.67 -28.09 4.91
C ARG A 23 7.68 -27.95 3.77
N PRO A 24 8.71 -28.81 3.71
CA PRO A 24 9.63 -28.87 2.57
C PRO A 24 8.90 -28.90 1.22
N GLY A 25 9.38 -28.14 0.23
CA GLY A 25 8.75 -27.95 -1.07
C GLY A 25 7.52 -27.03 -1.08
N GLY A 26 7.03 -26.59 0.08
CA GLY A 26 5.90 -25.67 0.19
C GLY A 26 6.25 -24.24 -0.25
N VAL A 27 5.24 -23.41 -0.44
CA VAL A 27 5.39 -22.04 -0.94
C VAL A 27 5.14 -21.02 0.16
N VAL A 28 6.04 -20.04 0.27
CA VAL A 28 5.88 -18.82 1.08
C VAL A 28 5.68 -17.65 0.13
N ALA A 29 4.62 -16.88 0.33
CA ALA A 29 4.30 -15.75 -0.53
C ALA A 29 3.73 -14.56 0.26
N THR A 30 3.96 -13.36 -0.28
CA THR A 30 3.30 -12.12 0.17
C THR A 30 3.02 -11.19 -1.01
N TYR A 31 2.14 -10.24 -0.76
CA TYR A 31 2.01 -9.03 -1.59
C TYR A 31 1.70 -7.84 -0.69
N MET A 32 2.12 -6.65 -1.15
CA MET A 32 1.91 -5.39 -0.46
C MET A 32 1.87 -4.25 -1.48
N TRP A 33 1.04 -3.24 -1.23
CA TRP A 33 1.07 -2.01 -2.03
C TRP A 33 2.47 -1.40 -2.03
N ASP A 34 2.98 -0.99 -3.19
CA ASP A 34 4.24 -0.24 -3.27
C ASP A 34 4.00 1.20 -2.80
N THR A 35 3.99 1.37 -1.48
CA THR A 35 3.66 2.66 -0.85
C THR A 35 4.66 3.76 -1.22
N LEU A 36 5.94 3.41 -1.30
CA LEU A 36 7.00 4.38 -1.60
C LEU A 36 6.95 4.87 -3.05
N ALA A 37 6.48 4.04 -3.97
CA ALA A 37 6.26 4.42 -5.37
C ALA A 37 4.83 4.95 -5.64
N GLY A 38 4.02 5.16 -4.61
CA GLY A 38 2.66 5.66 -4.75
C GLY A 38 1.66 4.63 -5.30
N GLY A 39 1.92 3.34 -5.13
CA GLY A 39 1.08 2.26 -5.65
C GLY A 39 -0.15 1.96 -4.81
N ASN A 40 -0.30 2.51 -3.61
CA ASN A 40 -1.46 2.19 -2.79
C ASN A 40 -2.72 2.97 -3.24
N PRO A 41 -3.94 2.43 -3.03
CA PRO A 41 -5.19 3.10 -3.40
C PRO A 41 -5.39 4.48 -2.76
N LEU A 42 -4.76 4.77 -1.63
CA LEU A 42 -4.84 6.05 -0.93
C LEU A 42 -3.76 7.05 -1.39
N ALA A 43 -2.90 6.68 -2.34
CA ALA A 43 -1.81 7.54 -2.82
C ALA A 43 -2.26 8.96 -3.22
N PRO A 44 -3.40 9.17 -3.89
CA PRO A 44 -3.86 10.53 -4.18
C PRO A 44 -4.11 11.37 -2.93
N ILE A 45 -4.68 10.78 -1.88
CA ILE A 45 -4.94 11.49 -0.61
C ILE A 45 -3.63 11.74 0.14
N GLU A 46 -2.75 10.74 0.23
CA GLU A 46 -1.43 10.88 0.87
C GLU A 46 -0.60 11.99 0.19
N ALA A 47 -0.65 12.07 -1.15
CA ALA A 47 0.00 13.14 -1.90
C ALA A 47 -0.60 14.53 -1.61
N ALA A 48 -1.92 14.63 -1.55
CA ALA A 48 -2.61 15.89 -1.23
C ALA A 48 -2.34 16.35 0.20
N LEU A 49 -2.38 15.44 1.18
CA LEU A 49 -2.03 15.72 2.57
C LEU A 49 -0.59 16.19 2.70
N LYS A 50 0.35 15.52 2.04
CA LYS A 50 1.77 15.92 2.01
C LYS A 50 1.95 17.32 1.42
N PHE A 51 1.26 17.63 0.32
CA PHE A 51 1.30 18.96 -0.30
C PHE A 51 0.78 20.05 0.65
N LEU A 52 -0.24 19.76 1.46
CA LEU A 52 -0.80 20.68 2.46
C LEU A 52 0.01 20.74 3.78
N GLY A 53 1.16 20.09 3.85
CA GLY A 53 2.01 20.10 5.04
C GLY A 53 1.59 19.13 6.15
N ASN A 54 0.63 18.24 5.87
CA ASN A 54 0.07 17.25 6.81
C ASN A 54 0.37 15.81 6.35
N PRO A 55 1.63 15.37 6.19
CA PRO A 55 1.93 14.06 5.67
C PRO A 55 1.40 12.94 6.58
N SER A 56 0.88 11.88 5.95
CA SER A 56 0.54 10.66 6.68
C SER A 56 1.79 10.04 7.31
N PRO A 57 1.69 9.45 8.51
CA PRO A 57 2.82 8.79 9.15
C PRO A 57 3.29 7.58 8.32
N SER A 58 4.61 7.38 8.27
CA SER A 58 5.21 6.19 7.66
C SER A 58 4.84 4.93 8.46
N ARG A 59 4.73 3.81 7.76
CA ARG A 59 4.59 2.50 8.41
C ARG A 59 5.95 2.02 8.92
N LEU A 60 5.94 1.03 9.79
CA LEU A 60 7.15 0.53 10.45
C LEU A 60 8.23 0.04 9.45
N SER A 61 7.80 -0.57 8.35
CA SER A 61 8.69 -1.21 7.37
C SER A 61 8.22 -0.94 5.93
N ASP A 62 7.99 0.33 5.57
CA ASP A 62 7.55 0.68 4.21
C ASP A 62 8.52 0.18 3.13
N ALA A 63 9.83 0.18 3.39
CA ALA A 63 10.82 -0.35 2.46
C ALA A 63 10.61 -1.84 2.12
N ALA A 64 10.01 -2.62 3.03
CA ALA A 64 9.71 -4.03 2.79
C ALA A 64 8.61 -4.26 1.75
N SER A 65 7.91 -3.21 1.32
CA SER A 65 6.95 -3.26 0.21
C SER A 65 7.60 -3.15 -1.17
N GLN A 66 8.86 -2.75 -1.25
CA GLN A 66 9.57 -2.62 -2.52
C GLN A 66 9.95 -3.99 -3.06
N ARG A 67 9.83 -4.18 -4.38
CA ARG A 67 10.04 -5.46 -5.05
C ARG A 67 11.43 -6.06 -4.78
N ASP A 68 12.47 -5.24 -4.91
CA ASP A 68 13.85 -5.70 -4.72
C ASP A 68 14.14 -6.06 -3.26
N THR A 69 13.56 -5.31 -2.31
CA THR A 69 13.63 -5.63 -0.89
C THR A 69 12.89 -6.93 -0.56
N MET A 70 11.70 -7.14 -1.12
CA MET A 70 10.98 -8.41 -0.98
C MET A 70 11.82 -9.58 -1.48
N GLN A 71 12.42 -9.44 -2.67
CA GLN A 71 13.27 -10.49 -3.24
C GLN A 71 14.45 -10.81 -2.32
N ALA A 72 15.16 -9.80 -1.84
CA ALA A 72 16.28 -9.96 -0.94
C ALA A 72 15.90 -10.66 0.39
N LEU A 73 14.75 -10.27 0.97
CA LEU A 73 14.25 -10.87 2.20
C LEU A 73 13.90 -12.35 2.02
N TRP A 74 13.29 -12.75 0.88
CA TRP A 74 12.97 -14.15 0.57
C TRP A 74 14.24 -14.98 0.38
N GLN A 75 15.22 -14.44 -0.34
CA GLN A 75 16.52 -15.09 -0.55
C GLN A 75 17.29 -15.26 0.78
N ALA A 76 17.31 -14.22 1.61
CA ALA A 76 17.96 -14.26 2.92
C ALA A 76 17.33 -15.29 3.88
N ALA A 77 16.03 -15.57 3.74
CA ALA A 77 15.34 -16.63 4.48
C ALA A 77 15.60 -18.04 3.94
N GLY A 78 16.48 -18.21 2.94
CA GLY A 78 16.84 -19.51 2.37
C GLY A 78 15.79 -20.09 1.41
N LEU A 79 14.81 -19.29 1.00
CA LEU A 79 13.79 -19.73 0.04
C LEU A 79 14.39 -19.81 -1.37
N GLN A 80 14.01 -20.84 -2.10
CA GLN A 80 14.45 -21.12 -3.47
C GLN A 80 13.38 -20.71 -4.50
N SER A 81 13.81 -20.61 -5.77
CA SER A 81 12.91 -20.22 -6.89
C SER A 81 12.12 -18.94 -6.56
N VAL A 82 12.84 -17.93 -6.05
CA VAL A 82 12.22 -16.66 -5.67
C VAL A 82 11.83 -15.89 -6.93
N GLU A 83 10.55 -15.59 -7.04
CA GLU A 83 9.97 -14.83 -8.15
C GLU A 83 9.20 -13.63 -7.63
N THR A 84 9.29 -12.50 -8.32
CA THR A 84 8.57 -11.26 -7.99
C THR A 84 7.65 -10.85 -9.13
N TYR A 85 6.53 -10.21 -8.75
CA TYR A 85 5.49 -9.75 -9.69
C TYR A 85 5.02 -8.35 -9.30
N VAL A 86 4.41 -7.65 -10.25
CA VAL A 86 3.62 -6.45 -9.99
C VAL A 86 2.16 -6.76 -10.32
N ILE A 87 1.29 -6.61 -9.33
CA ILE A 87 -0.15 -6.76 -9.47
C ILE A 87 -0.74 -5.36 -9.63
N ARG A 88 -1.41 -5.09 -10.76
CA ARG A 88 -2.05 -3.81 -11.05
C ARG A 88 -3.55 -3.98 -11.02
N ILE A 89 -4.26 -3.03 -10.41
CA ILE A 89 -5.70 -3.01 -10.37
C ILE A 89 -6.24 -1.61 -10.69
N PRO A 90 -7.33 -1.50 -11.44
CA PRO A 90 -8.07 -0.24 -11.53
C PRO A 90 -8.80 0.02 -10.20
N VAL A 91 -8.75 1.26 -9.75
CA VAL A 91 -9.54 1.77 -8.63
C VAL A 91 -10.55 2.75 -9.20
N THR A 92 -11.84 2.47 -9.05
CA THR A 92 -12.91 3.24 -9.66
C THR A 92 -13.94 3.67 -8.63
N TYR A 93 -14.36 4.93 -8.73
CA TYR A 93 -15.47 5.52 -7.98
C TYR A 93 -16.45 6.17 -8.96
N SER A 94 -17.73 6.08 -8.66
CA SER A 94 -18.78 6.67 -9.52
C SER A 94 -18.82 8.20 -9.43
N SER A 95 -18.26 8.79 -8.38
CA SER A 95 -18.21 10.23 -8.18
C SER A 95 -17.10 10.66 -7.21
N PHE A 96 -16.82 11.95 -7.20
CA PHE A 96 -15.91 12.56 -6.22
C PHE A 96 -16.42 12.43 -4.77
N ASP A 97 -17.72 12.51 -4.59
CA ASP A 97 -18.32 12.40 -3.26
C ASP A 97 -18.20 10.97 -2.72
N GLU A 98 -18.38 9.95 -3.57
CA GLU A 98 -18.12 8.56 -3.21
C GLU A 98 -16.64 8.33 -2.87
N PHE A 99 -15.74 8.89 -3.68
CA PHE A 99 -14.30 8.83 -3.37
C PHE A 99 -14.00 9.41 -1.99
N CYS A 100 -14.51 10.60 -1.68
CA CYS A 100 -14.29 11.22 -0.37
C CYS A 100 -14.92 10.42 0.77
N ALA A 101 -16.17 9.97 0.63
CA ALA A 101 -16.87 9.19 1.65
C ALA A 101 -16.20 7.86 1.96
N SER A 102 -15.60 7.22 0.94
CA SER A 102 -14.93 5.93 1.08
C SER A 102 -13.51 6.05 1.67
N ASN A 103 -12.83 7.18 1.49
CA ASN A 103 -11.39 7.27 1.78
C ASN A 103 -11.03 8.31 2.84
N ILE A 104 -11.86 9.34 3.09
CA ILE A 104 -11.68 10.29 4.17
C ILE A 104 -12.46 9.78 5.39
N VAL A 105 -12.00 8.66 5.94
CA VAL A 105 -12.60 7.99 7.11
C VAL A 105 -11.59 7.94 8.24
N PRO A 106 -12.00 7.91 9.53
CA PRO A 106 -11.10 7.97 10.70
C PRO A 106 -10.38 6.63 10.95
N ILE A 107 -9.86 6.00 9.87
CA ILE A 107 -9.22 4.69 9.92
C ILE A 107 -7.86 4.76 9.23
N GLY A 108 -6.87 4.03 9.76
CA GLY A 108 -5.53 3.93 9.18
C GLY A 108 -4.72 5.21 9.23
N THR A 109 -3.64 5.28 8.44
CA THR A 109 -2.70 6.41 8.44
C THR A 109 -3.31 7.71 7.95
N VAL A 110 -4.16 7.66 6.94
CA VAL A 110 -4.91 8.83 6.45
C VAL A 110 -5.88 9.34 7.51
N GLY A 111 -6.65 8.43 8.14
CA GLY A 111 -7.61 8.79 9.18
C GLY A 111 -6.97 9.41 10.43
N GLN A 112 -5.74 9.01 10.78
CA GLN A 112 -4.99 9.63 11.88
C GLN A 112 -4.70 11.12 11.63
N VAL A 113 -4.58 11.52 10.38
CA VAL A 113 -4.38 12.92 9.98
C VAL A 113 -5.72 13.62 9.83
N THR A 114 -6.62 13.09 8.99
CA THR A 114 -7.87 13.76 8.64
C THR A 114 -8.82 13.94 9.82
N SER A 115 -8.80 13.06 10.82
CA SER A 115 -9.60 13.19 12.05
C SER A 115 -9.19 14.37 12.95
N LYS A 116 -8.02 14.96 12.73
CA LYS A 116 -7.51 16.12 13.47
C LYS A 116 -7.65 17.43 12.70
N MET A 117 -8.06 17.36 11.44
CA MET A 117 -8.25 18.51 10.57
C MET A 117 -9.53 19.25 10.92
N SER A 118 -9.49 20.57 10.87
CA SER A 118 -10.68 21.43 10.92
C SER A 118 -11.53 21.25 9.67
N ALA A 119 -12.77 21.71 9.67
CA ALA A 119 -13.65 21.70 8.51
C ALA A 119 -13.04 22.44 7.30
N ASP A 120 -12.37 23.57 7.54
CA ASP A 120 -11.71 24.36 6.49
C ASP A 120 -10.51 23.60 5.87
N GLU A 121 -9.72 22.91 6.68
CA GLU A 121 -8.62 22.09 6.20
C GLU A 121 -9.11 20.89 5.38
N VAL A 122 -10.21 20.26 5.79
CA VAL A 122 -10.85 19.19 5.01
C VAL A 122 -11.34 19.70 3.67
N GLU A 123 -11.93 20.89 3.60
CA GLU A 123 -12.36 21.52 2.34
C GLU A 123 -11.15 21.90 1.46
N GLN A 124 -10.03 22.31 2.04
CA GLN A 124 -8.77 22.51 1.30
C GLN A 124 -8.25 21.18 0.73
N LEU A 125 -8.29 20.11 1.49
CA LEU A 125 -7.91 18.78 1.04
C LEU A 125 -8.80 18.34 -0.14
N LYS A 126 -10.12 18.49 -0.05
CA LYS A 126 -11.05 18.15 -1.12
C LYS A 126 -10.80 18.98 -2.39
N ARG A 127 -10.52 20.29 -2.27
CA ARG A 127 -10.15 21.12 -3.43
C ARG A 127 -8.89 20.59 -4.11
N ARG A 128 -7.85 20.31 -3.32
CA ARG A 128 -6.60 19.76 -3.84
C ARG A 128 -6.82 18.41 -4.54
N LEU A 129 -7.66 17.55 -3.99
CA LEU A 129 -8.00 16.26 -4.58
C LEU A 129 -8.74 16.44 -5.93
N ARG A 130 -9.66 17.40 -6.05
CA ARG A 130 -10.33 17.68 -7.33
C ARG A 130 -9.38 18.13 -8.43
N GLU A 131 -8.31 18.85 -8.08
CA GLU A 131 -7.31 19.34 -9.05
C GLU A 131 -6.41 18.21 -9.57
N GLN A 132 -6.17 17.17 -8.77
CA GLN A 132 -5.19 16.12 -9.12
C GLN A 132 -5.81 14.80 -9.57
N LEU A 133 -7.07 14.53 -9.22
CA LEU A 133 -7.72 13.28 -9.58
C LEU A 133 -8.16 13.29 -11.06
N PRO A 134 -8.04 12.17 -11.77
CA PRO A 134 -8.51 12.04 -13.15
C PRO A 134 -10.04 11.86 -13.19
N ILE A 135 -10.76 12.98 -13.03
CA ILE A 135 -12.24 12.99 -13.05
C ILE A 135 -12.69 12.96 -14.51
N GLY A 136 -13.43 11.93 -14.87
CA GLY A 136 -14.03 11.77 -16.20
C GLY A 136 -15.18 12.74 -16.48
N PRO A 137 -15.62 12.87 -17.74
CA PRO A 137 -16.72 13.77 -18.10
C PRO A 137 -18.06 13.36 -17.49
N ASP A 138 -18.22 12.12 -17.08
CA ASP A 138 -19.37 11.56 -16.35
C ASP A 138 -19.26 11.72 -14.83
N GLY A 139 -18.18 12.33 -14.33
CA GLY A 139 -17.90 12.52 -12.91
C GLY A 139 -17.22 11.30 -12.25
N SER A 140 -17.02 10.21 -12.96
CA SER A 140 -16.32 9.04 -12.44
C SER A 140 -14.82 9.31 -12.25
N ILE A 141 -14.19 8.56 -11.35
CA ILE A 141 -12.76 8.63 -11.09
C ILE A 141 -12.19 7.24 -11.27
N THR A 142 -11.18 7.10 -12.14
CA THR A 142 -10.47 5.84 -12.31
C THR A 142 -8.97 6.09 -12.36
N TYR A 143 -8.23 5.39 -11.51
CA TYR A 143 -6.76 5.39 -11.51
C TYR A 143 -6.24 4.00 -11.22
N GLU A 144 -4.94 3.80 -11.41
CA GLU A 144 -4.31 2.51 -11.15
C GLU A 144 -3.68 2.47 -9.75
N ALA A 145 -3.92 1.37 -9.03
CA ALA A 145 -3.12 1.01 -7.87
C ALA A 145 -2.30 -0.25 -8.19
N PHE A 146 -1.13 -0.39 -7.55
CA PHE A 146 -0.28 -1.55 -7.76
C PHE A 146 0.40 -2.03 -6.49
N ALA A 147 0.52 -3.35 -6.41
CA ALA A 147 1.20 -4.05 -5.34
C ALA A 147 2.39 -4.85 -5.88
N ASN A 148 3.46 -4.89 -5.14
CA ASN A 148 4.53 -5.84 -5.35
C ASN A 148 4.18 -7.17 -4.67
N ALA A 149 4.50 -8.26 -5.33
CA ALA A 149 4.32 -9.61 -4.82
C ALA A 149 5.60 -10.41 -4.97
N VAL A 150 5.81 -11.35 -4.05
CA VAL A 150 6.92 -12.29 -4.07
C VAL A 150 6.45 -13.65 -3.62
N LYS A 151 7.00 -14.71 -4.21
CA LYS A 151 6.88 -16.09 -3.75
C LYS A 151 8.22 -16.79 -3.77
N GLY A 152 8.37 -17.80 -2.95
CA GLY A 152 9.53 -18.68 -2.93
C GLY A 152 9.18 -20.04 -2.34
N ARG A 153 10.00 -21.07 -2.57
CA ARG A 153 9.81 -22.42 -2.05
C ARG A 153 10.75 -22.72 -0.92
N VAL A 154 10.24 -23.38 0.11
CA VAL A 154 11.08 -23.99 1.16
C VAL A 154 11.88 -25.11 0.52
N PRO A 155 13.20 -25.21 0.77
CA PRO A 155 14.03 -26.34 0.29
C PRO A 155 13.43 -27.70 0.66
N GLY A 156 13.65 -28.71 -0.22
CA GLY A 156 13.22 -30.09 0.01
C GLY A 156 14.14 -30.87 0.94
#